data_75afa2f7d7354d365b0234e9bd3cee5d
#
_entry.id   75afa2f7d7354d365b0234e9bd3cee5d
#
_cell.length_a   1.000
_cell.length_b   1.000
_cell.length_c   1.000
_cell.angle_alpha   90.00
_cell.angle_beta   90.00
_cell.angle_gamma   90.00
#
_symmetry.space_group_name_H-M   'P 1'
#
loop_
_entity.id
_entity.type
_entity.pdbx_description
1 polymer ?
#
loop_
_entity_poly.entity_id
_entity_poly.type
_entity_poly.pdbx_seq_one_letter_code
_entity_poly.pdbx_strand_id
1 'polypeptide(L)'
;ELLKSQDAHYVVDSSAPNFASELVKAIAATGATLGFDAIGGGELQTQILHAMETAANSSDGEYSRYGSTTHKQLYIYGGLDRGPTHLIRNYGMAWGVGGWLLPNFLAKIGAERSQELRTRVATELTSTFASSYSHKLSLASALEIDNMNVYAQMSTQGKSLICPQS
;
A
#
# COMPACT_ATOMS: atom_id res chain seq x y z
N GLU A 1 -0.79 8.76 -13.16
CA GLU A 1 -0.11 10.05 -13.40
C GLU A 1 0.68 10.49 -12.16
N LEU A 2 0.03 10.75 -10.98
CA LEU A 2 0.70 11.26 -9.76
C LEU A 2 1.88 10.39 -9.30
N LEU A 3 1.70 9.08 -9.16
CA LEU A 3 2.78 8.19 -8.70
C LEU A 3 3.97 8.17 -9.67
N LYS A 4 3.71 8.25 -10.97
CA LYS A 4 4.77 8.33 -11.98
C LYS A 4 5.52 9.66 -11.90
N SER A 5 4.84 10.76 -11.60
CA SER A 5 5.51 12.07 -11.39
C SER A 5 6.35 12.12 -10.10
N GLN A 6 6.20 11.14 -9.23
CA GLN A 6 6.99 10.93 -8.01
C GLN A 6 8.04 9.82 -8.16
N ASP A 7 8.46 9.54 -9.39
CA ASP A 7 9.49 8.56 -9.74
C ASP A 7 9.15 7.10 -9.36
N ALA A 8 7.84 6.76 -9.24
CA ALA A 8 7.44 5.37 -9.10
C ALA A 8 7.72 4.60 -10.40
N HIS A 9 8.64 3.63 -10.36
CA HIS A 9 9.06 2.87 -11.53
C HIS A 9 7.95 2.01 -12.12
N TYR A 10 7.15 1.38 -11.26
CA TYR A 10 6.04 0.53 -11.65
C TYR A 10 4.77 1.01 -10.96
N VAL A 11 3.74 1.29 -11.74
CA VAL A 11 2.43 1.71 -11.25
C VAL A 11 1.38 0.86 -11.94
N VAL A 12 0.59 0.13 -11.17
CA VAL A 12 -0.47 -0.76 -11.66
C VAL A 12 -1.80 -0.27 -11.12
N ASP A 13 -2.78 -0.11 -12.00
CA ASP A 13 -4.13 0.31 -11.64
C ASP A 13 -4.97 -0.91 -11.24
N SER A 14 -5.36 -0.98 -9.97
CA SER A 14 -6.15 -2.09 -9.42
C SER A 14 -7.60 -2.14 -9.95
N SER A 15 -8.08 -1.09 -10.60
CA SER A 15 -9.40 -1.04 -11.23
C SER A 15 -9.38 -1.49 -12.70
N ALA A 16 -8.20 -1.64 -13.29
CA ALA A 16 -8.07 -2.00 -14.69
C ALA A 16 -8.35 -3.50 -14.95
N PRO A 17 -9.00 -3.86 -16.08
CA PRO A 17 -9.29 -5.26 -16.40
C PRO A 17 -8.06 -6.17 -16.48
N ASN A 18 -6.90 -5.61 -16.80
CA ASN A 18 -5.61 -6.32 -16.91
C ASN A 18 -4.77 -6.25 -15.63
N PHE A 19 -5.33 -5.80 -14.50
CA PHE A 19 -4.63 -5.61 -13.23
C PHE A 19 -3.75 -6.81 -12.84
N ALA A 20 -4.32 -8.02 -12.83
CA ALA A 20 -3.61 -9.22 -12.40
C ALA A 20 -2.34 -9.48 -13.24
N SER A 21 -2.43 -9.35 -14.55
CA SER A 21 -1.30 -9.59 -15.45
C SER A 21 -0.22 -8.50 -15.33
N GLU A 22 -0.62 -7.24 -15.18
CA GLU A 22 0.32 -6.14 -15.00
C GLU A 22 1.00 -6.19 -13.63
N LEU A 23 0.29 -6.64 -12.58
CA LEU A 23 0.87 -6.85 -11.26
C LEU A 23 1.95 -7.94 -11.29
N VAL A 24 1.68 -9.07 -11.95
CA VAL A 24 2.69 -10.14 -12.14
C VAL A 24 3.93 -9.61 -12.87
N LYS A 25 3.76 -8.86 -13.95
CA LYS A 25 4.88 -8.26 -14.70
C LYS A 25 5.71 -7.31 -13.84
N ALA A 26 5.05 -6.43 -13.09
CA ALA A 26 5.73 -5.48 -12.21
C ALA A 26 6.51 -6.20 -11.10
N ILE A 27 5.93 -7.23 -10.49
CA ILE A 27 6.60 -8.03 -9.47
C ILE A 27 7.76 -8.84 -10.06
N ALA A 28 7.59 -9.45 -11.22
CA ALA A 28 8.66 -10.18 -11.90
C ALA A 28 9.85 -9.26 -12.24
N ALA A 29 9.58 -8.05 -12.70
CA ALA A 29 10.61 -7.08 -13.05
C ALA A 29 11.38 -6.54 -11.83
N THR A 30 10.76 -6.53 -10.65
CA THR A 30 11.36 -6.00 -9.41
C THR A 30 11.90 -7.09 -8.48
N GLY A 31 11.48 -8.33 -8.63
CA GLY A 31 11.75 -9.41 -7.69
C GLY A 31 11.12 -9.20 -6.31
N ALA A 32 10.04 -8.40 -6.22
CA ALA A 32 9.45 -8.02 -4.95
C ALA A 32 8.83 -9.22 -4.23
N THR A 33 9.24 -9.44 -2.98
CA THR A 33 8.73 -10.49 -2.08
C THR A 33 8.14 -9.93 -0.80
N LEU A 34 8.14 -8.60 -0.65
CA LEU A 34 7.59 -7.87 0.47
C LEU A 34 6.55 -6.86 -0.03
N GLY A 35 5.35 -6.87 0.54
CA GLY A 35 4.30 -5.91 0.24
C GLY A 35 3.75 -5.23 1.49
N PHE A 36 3.25 -4.01 1.31
CA PHE A 36 2.56 -3.23 2.33
C PHE A 36 1.19 -2.82 1.83
N ASP A 37 0.16 -3.14 2.59
CA ASP A 37 -1.23 -2.90 2.24
C ASP A 37 -1.89 -1.90 3.19
N ALA A 38 -2.40 -0.80 2.62
CA ALA A 38 -3.13 0.24 3.33
C ALA A 38 -4.65 -0.01 3.39
N ILE A 39 -5.16 -0.94 2.59
CA ILE A 39 -6.60 -1.17 2.43
C ILE A 39 -7.14 -2.09 3.53
N GLY A 40 -6.55 -3.25 3.71
CA GLY A 40 -6.83 -4.21 4.77
C GLY A 40 -7.90 -5.25 4.41
N GLY A 41 -9.09 -4.85 3.98
CA GLY A 41 -10.16 -5.75 3.57
C GLY A 41 -10.10 -6.18 2.11
N GLY A 42 -10.99 -7.09 1.72
CA GLY A 42 -11.15 -7.57 0.34
C GLY A 42 -10.12 -8.61 -0.09
N GLU A 43 -9.76 -8.58 -1.37
CA GLU A 43 -8.96 -9.62 -2.04
C GLU A 43 -7.58 -9.14 -2.50
N LEU A 44 -7.22 -7.87 -2.29
CA LEU A 44 -5.95 -7.33 -2.78
C LEU A 44 -4.74 -8.13 -2.25
N GLN A 45 -4.79 -8.55 -1.00
CA GLN A 45 -3.74 -9.33 -0.34
C GLN A 45 -3.48 -10.66 -1.06
N THR A 46 -4.55 -11.37 -1.38
CA THR A 46 -4.45 -12.66 -2.10
C THR A 46 -3.95 -12.46 -3.53
N GLN A 47 -4.35 -11.37 -4.18
CA GLN A 47 -3.89 -11.02 -5.53
C GLN A 47 -2.39 -10.70 -5.56
N ILE A 48 -1.90 -9.93 -4.59
CA ILE A 48 -0.47 -9.60 -4.46
C ILE A 48 0.36 -10.86 -4.20
N LEU A 49 -0.04 -11.69 -3.23
CA LEU A 49 0.67 -12.94 -2.91
C LEU A 49 0.67 -13.93 -4.08
N HIS A 50 -0.46 -14.02 -4.81
CA HIS A 50 -0.55 -14.85 -6.01
C HIS A 50 0.36 -14.35 -7.14
N ALA A 51 0.42 -13.03 -7.33
CA ALA A 51 1.32 -12.44 -8.32
C ALA A 51 2.80 -12.64 -7.96
N MET A 52 3.18 -12.57 -6.69
CA MET A 52 4.52 -12.90 -6.21
C MET A 52 4.86 -14.37 -6.47
N GLU A 53 3.94 -15.29 -6.22
CA GLU A 53 4.14 -16.72 -6.48
C GLU A 53 4.26 -17.01 -7.98
N THR A 54 3.41 -16.39 -8.79
CA THR A 54 3.47 -16.54 -10.25
C THR A 54 4.79 -16.04 -10.81
N ALA A 55 5.27 -14.90 -10.32
CA ALA A 55 6.57 -14.34 -10.72
C ALA A 55 7.72 -15.26 -10.31
N ALA A 56 7.72 -15.80 -9.09
CA ALA A 56 8.75 -16.71 -8.60
C ALA A 56 8.80 -18.01 -9.42
N ASN A 57 7.67 -18.64 -9.69
CA ASN A 57 7.60 -19.88 -10.47
C ASN A 57 8.00 -19.70 -11.94
N SER A 58 7.87 -18.48 -12.48
CA SER A 58 8.28 -18.21 -13.86
C SER A 58 9.79 -18.15 -14.02
N SER A 59 10.55 -17.91 -12.95
CA SER A 59 12.00 -17.81 -12.94
C SER A 59 12.71 -19.14 -12.65
N ASP A 60 12.09 -20.05 -11.89
CA ASP A 60 12.79 -21.22 -11.34
C ASP A 60 12.77 -22.46 -12.23
N GLY A 61 11.96 -22.50 -13.31
CA GLY A 61 11.98 -23.56 -14.34
C GLY A 61 11.63 -24.98 -13.89
N GLU A 62 11.61 -25.29 -12.60
CA GLU A 62 11.24 -26.59 -12.04
C GLU A 62 9.83 -26.59 -11.46
N TYR A 63 9.06 -27.60 -11.85
CA TYR A 63 7.73 -27.82 -11.28
C TYR A 63 7.83 -28.27 -9.82
N SER A 64 7.25 -27.49 -8.91
CA SER A 64 7.07 -27.89 -7.51
C SER A 64 5.58 -28.05 -7.18
N ARG A 65 5.23 -29.19 -6.63
CA ARG A 65 3.87 -29.47 -6.12
C ARG A 65 3.44 -28.50 -5.02
N TYR A 66 4.39 -27.97 -4.28
CA TYR A 66 4.16 -27.08 -3.13
C TYR A 66 4.38 -25.60 -3.43
N GLY A 67 4.67 -25.28 -4.69
CA GLY A 67 5.00 -23.93 -5.13
C GLY A 67 6.47 -23.54 -4.87
N SER A 68 6.77 -22.28 -5.01
CA SER A 68 8.12 -21.73 -4.82
C SER A 68 8.54 -21.79 -3.34
N THR A 69 9.84 -21.91 -3.09
CA THR A 69 10.44 -21.81 -1.76
C THR A 69 10.71 -20.36 -1.32
N THR A 70 10.52 -19.41 -2.23
CA THR A 70 10.68 -17.98 -1.96
C THR A 70 9.62 -17.50 -0.99
N HIS A 71 10.04 -17.01 0.18
CA HIS A 71 9.10 -16.48 1.17
C HIS A 71 8.51 -15.15 0.70
N LYS A 72 7.20 -15.05 0.74
CA LYS A 72 6.41 -13.86 0.39
C LYS A 72 5.77 -13.29 1.66
N GLN A 73 6.00 -12.02 1.95
CA GLN A 73 5.46 -11.38 3.13
C GLN A 73 4.58 -10.18 2.75
N LEU A 74 3.37 -10.14 3.29
CA LEU A 74 2.51 -8.98 3.19
C LEU A 74 2.21 -8.43 4.59
N TYR A 75 2.35 -7.11 4.74
CA TYR A 75 1.97 -6.40 5.95
C TYR A 75 0.77 -5.50 5.72
N ILE A 76 -0.28 -5.69 6.49
CA ILE A 76 -1.45 -4.81 6.54
C ILE A 76 -1.15 -3.73 7.58
N TYR A 77 -1.06 -2.47 7.15
CA TYR A 77 -0.80 -1.33 8.03
C TYR A 77 -1.92 -0.28 8.05
N GLY A 78 -2.94 -0.45 7.19
CA GLY A 78 -4.10 0.42 7.08
C GLY A 78 -5.41 -0.34 7.20
N GLY A 79 -6.51 0.39 7.22
CA GLY A 79 -7.86 -0.14 7.35
C GLY A 79 -8.85 0.76 6.62
N LEU A 80 -8.56 1.10 5.35
CA LEU A 80 -9.49 1.83 4.49
C LEU A 80 -10.75 0.99 4.23
N ASP A 81 -10.56 -0.32 4.02
CA ASP A 81 -11.64 -1.30 4.07
C ASP A 81 -11.53 -2.09 5.39
N ARG A 82 -12.59 -2.05 6.20
CA ARG A 82 -12.71 -2.77 7.47
C ARG A 82 -13.42 -4.12 7.35
N GLY A 83 -13.74 -4.52 6.12
CA GLY A 83 -14.29 -5.84 5.82
C GLY A 83 -13.27 -6.97 6.04
N PRO A 84 -13.70 -8.22 5.88
CA PRO A 84 -12.82 -9.37 5.99
C PRO A 84 -11.70 -9.34 4.94
N THR A 85 -10.52 -9.82 5.32
CA THR A 85 -9.42 -10.11 4.39
C THR A 85 -9.60 -11.53 3.86
N HIS A 86 -9.72 -11.69 2.55
CA HIS A 86 -9.95 -12.98 1.92
C HIS A 86 -8.65 -13.59 1.41
N LEU A 87 -8.27 -14.75 1.93
CA LEU A 87 -7.07 -15.47 1.54
C LEU A 87 -7.43 -16.78 0.82
N ILE A 88 -7.24 -16.83 -0.50
CA ILE A 88 -7.53 -18.00 -1.34
C ILE A 88 -6.47 -19.10 -1.17
N ARG A 89 -5.25 -18.74 -0.76
CA ARG A 89 -4.11 -19.64 -0.48
C ARG A 89 -3.62 -20.42 -1.69
N ASN A 90 -3.61 -19.80 -2.87
CA ASN A 90 -3.12 -20.37 -4.13
C ASN A 90 -1.74 -19.84 -4.52
N TYR A 91 -0.90 -19.55 -3.53
CA TYR A 91 0.40 -18.90 -3.70
C TYR A 91 1.54 -19.67 -2.99
N GLY A 92 1.52 -21.00 -3.13
CA GLY A 92 2.52 -21.90 -2.54
C GLY A 92 2.40 -22.00 -1.01
N MET A 93 3.48 -22.44 -0.36
CA MET A 93 3.50 -22.69 1.10
C MET A 93 4.45 -21.76 1.87
N ALA A 94 5.25 -20.94 1.16
CA ALA A 94 6.22 -20.02 1.77
C ALA A 94 5.68 -18.59 1.78
N TRP A 95 4.77 -18.25 2.70
CA TRP A 95 4.17 -16.92 2.77
C TRP A 95 3.70 -16.56 4.18
N GLY A 96 3.52 -15.26 4.40
CA GLY A 96 2.94 -14.72 5.61
C GLY A 96 2.11 -13.46 5.35
N VAL A 97 1.05 -13.28 6.14
CA VAL A 97 0.30 -12.04 6.25
C VAL A 97 0.33 -11.61 7.71
N GLY A 98 0.65 -10.36 7.97
CA GLY A 98 0.74 -9.84 9.34
C GLY A 98 0.30 -8.40 9.45
N GLY A 99 -0.16 -8.00 10.64
CA GLY A 99 -0.38 -6.59 10.95
C GLY A 99 0.95 -5.85 11.14
N TRP A 100 0.99 -4.59 10.74
CA TRP A 100 2.14 -3.71 10.96
C TRP A 100 1.70 -2.38 11.55
N LEU A 101 2.38 -1.95 12.60
CA LEU A 101 2.09 -0.70 13.28
C LEU A 101 3.39 0.07 13.54
N LEU A 102 3.45 1.32 13.13
CA LEU A 102 4.63 2.17 13.24
C LEU A 102 5.20 2.26 14.68
N PRO A 103 4.42 2.53 15.75
CA PRO A 103 4.98 2.57 17.10
C PRO A 103 5.68 1.27 17.52
N ASN A 104 5.10 0.12 17.18
CA ASN A 104 5.70 -1.19 17.49
C ASN A 104 7.01 -1.40 16.74
N PHE A 105 7.05 -0.99 15.48
CA PHE A 105 8.26 -1.04 14.66
C PHE A 105 9.36 -0.13 15.22
N LEU A 106 9.03 1.13 15.59
CA LEU A 106 9.98 2.06 16.17
C LEU A 106 10.56 1.53 17.52
N ALA A 107 9.72 0.92 18.35
CA ALA A 107 10.18 0.27 19.59
C ALA A 107 11.15 -0.88 19.30
N LYS A 108 10.88 -1.67 18.25
CA LYS A 108 11.71 -2.81 17.83
C LYS A 108 13.09 -2.38 17.31
N ILE A 109 13.18 -1.32 16.53
CA ILE A 109 14.44 -0.85 15.93
C ILE A 109 15.29 0.00 16.89
N GLY A 110 14.73 0.41 18.01
CA GLY A 110 15.42 1.19 19.04
C GLY A 110 15.48 2.70 18.77
N ALA A 111 16.00 3.43 19.74
CA ALA A 111 15.96 4.90 19.74
C ALA A 111 16.83 5.53 18.63
N GLU A 112 18.02 5.01 18.40
CA GLU A 112 18.97 5.52 17.41
C GLU A 112 18.39 5.46 15.99
N ARG A 113 17.96 4.27 15.55
CA ARG A 113 17.35 4.08 14.23
C ARG A 113 16.02 4.85 14.09
N SER A 114 15.25 4.94 15.17
CA SER A 114 14.02 5.74 15.17
C SER A 114 14.33 7.23 14.97
N GLN A 115 15.44 7.73 15.55
CA GLN A 115 15.86 9.13 15.37
C GLN A 115 16.36 9.38 13.94
N GLU A 116 17.09 8.45 13.33
CA GLU A 116 17.47 8.54 11.91
C GLU A 116 16.26 8.69 10.99
N LEU A 117 15.22 7.86 11.21
CA LEU A 117 13.97 7.96 10.42
C LEU A 117 13.27 9.30 10.62
N ARG A 118 13.20 9.82 11.84
CA ARG A 118 12.62 11.14 12.11
C ARG A 118 13.42 12.27 11.44
N THR A 119 14.73 12.18 11.50
CA THR A 119 15.61 13.14 10.84
C THR A 119 15.40 13.13 9.32
N ARG A 120 15.28 11.95 8.73
CA ARG A 120 14.99 11.81 7.30
C ARG A 120 13.64 12.46 6.95
N VAL A 121 12.58 12.19 7.72
CA VAL A 121 11.26 12.82 7.50
C VAL A 121 11.36 14.33 7.59
N ALA A 122 12.06 14.87 8.59
CA ALA A 122 12.22 16.32 8.76
C ALA A 122 13.01 16.96 7.61
N THR A 123 14.05 16.29 7.13
CA THR A 123 14.90 16.78 6.02
C THR A 123 14.16 16.75 4.68
N GLU A 124 13.34 15.73 4.46
CA GLU A 124 12.64 15.49 3.20
C GLU A 124 11.15 15.91 3.25
N LEU A 125 10.77 16.78 4.20
CA LEU A 125 9.37 17.16 4.45
C LEU A 125 8.70 17.84 3.25
N THR A 126 9.47 18.57 2.46
CA THR A 126 8.99 19.30 1.27
C THR A 126 9.22 18.57 -0.04
N SER A 127 9.77 17.35 0.00
CA SER A 127 10.05 16.50 -1.16
C SER A 127 9.38 15.12 -1.01
N THR A 128 10.09 14.12 -0.50
CA THR A 128 9.58 12.74 -0.37
C THR A 128 8.30 12.64 0.48
N PHE A 129 8.22 13.44 1.55
CA PHE A 129 7.06 13.47 2.46
C PHE A 129 6.14 14.67 2.24
N ALA A 130 6.29 15.36 1.10
CA ALA A 130 5.44 16.49 0.77
C ALA A 130 3.96 16.09 0.75
N SER A 131 3.12 16.96 1.31
CA SER A 131 1.68 16.77 1.33
C SER A 131 0.99 18.09 1.02
N SER A 132 -0.11 18.04 0.30
CA SER A 132 -0.89 19.22 -0.08
C SER A 132 -2.36 19.00 0.22
N TYR A 133 -3.08 20.12 0.35
CA TYR A 133 -4.52 20.15 0.45
C TYR A 133 -5.11 20.64 -0.86
N SER A 134 -6.08 19.90 -1.42
CA SER A 134 -6.78 20.27 -2.64
C SER A 134 -7.87 21.29 -2.40
N HIS A 135 -8.46 21.26 -1.20
CA HIS A 135 -9.59 22.12 -0.83
C HIS A 135 -9.36 22.73 0.55
N LYS A 136 -9.77 23.99 0.69
CA LYS A 136 -9.90 24.65 2.00
C LYS A 136 -11.37 24.94 2.20
N LEU A 137 -11.94 24.46 3.30
CA LEU A 137 -13.36 24.53 3.59
C LEU A 137 -13.58 25.24 4.92
N SER A 138 -14.61 26.08 5.01
CA SER A 138 -15.10 26.55 6.31
C SER A 138 -15.74 25.40 7.06
N LEU A 139 -16.00 25.57 8.36
CA LEU A 139 -16.71 24.54 9.14
C LEU A 139 -18.12 24.27 8.60
N ALA A 140 -18.82 25.30 8.13
CA ALA A 140 -20.14 25.16 7.52
C ALA A 140 -20.09 24.38 6.21
N SER A 141 -19.18 24.76 5.31
CA SER A 141 -19.00 24.06 4.02
C SER A 141 -18.55 22.62 4.19
N ALA A 142 -17.80 22.30 5.24
CA ALA A 142 -17.41 20.92 5.52
C ALA A 142 -18.59 19.99 5.84
N LEU A 143 -19.73 20.55 6.26
CA LEU A 143 -20.95 19.79 6.56
C LEU A 143 -21.90 19.68 5.36
N GLU A 144 -21.59 20.30 4.24
CA GLU A 144 -22.36 20.17 3.00
C GLU A 144 -22.20 18.76 2.43
N ILE A 145 -23.30 18.17 1.95
CA ILE A 145 -23.34 16.77 1.52
C ILE A 145 -22.33 16.46 0.39
N ASP A 146 -22.14 17.41 -0.53
CA ASP A 146 -21.21 17.24 -1.65
C ASP A 146 -19.77 17.15 -1.16
N ASN A 147 -19.37 17.99 -0.23
CA ASN A 147 -18.07 17.94 0.40
C ASN A 147 -17.88 16.69 1.25
N MET A 148 -18.92 16.27 1.99
CA MET A 148 -18.92 15.02 2.74
C MET A 148 -18.71 13.81 1.84
N ASN A 149 -19.32 13.76 0.68
CA ASN A 149 -19.13 12.70 -0.30
C ASN A 149 -17.69 12.64 -0.84
N VAL A 150 -17.01 13.78 -0.98
CA VAL A 150 -15.61 13.82 -1.43
C VAL A 150 -14.67 13.17 -0.42
N TYR A 151 -14.75 13.56 0.86
CA TYR A 151 -13.82 12.97 1.83
C TYR A 151 -14.26 11.61 2.38
N ALA A 152 -15.53 11.22 2.20
CA ALA A 152 -16.00 9.87 2.48
C ALA A 152 -15.38 8.81 1.54
N GLN A 153 -14.88 9.21 0.37
CA GLN A 153 -14.17 8.32 -0.55
C GLN A 153 -12.83 7.83 0.01
N MET A 154 -12.32 8.40 1.09
CA MET A 154 -11.03 8.08 1.72
C MET A 154 -9.87 7.99 0.72
N SER A 155 -9.94 8.77 -0.36
CA SER A 155 -8.91 8.86 -1.38
C SER A 155 -7.67 9.58 -0.84
N THR A 156 -6.48 9.13 -1.24
CA THR A 156 -5.23 9.82 -0.94
C THR A 156 -5.08 11.13 -1.74
N GLN A 157 -5.82 11.29 -2.82
CA GLN A 157 -5.95 12.54 -3.56
C GLN A 157 -7.11 13.36 -2.99
N GLY A 158 -6.94 14.68 -2.95
CA GLY A 158 -8.04 15.56 -2.56
C GLY A 158 -8.23 15.73 -1.06
N LYS A 159 -7.15 15.77 -0.28
CA LYS A 159 -7.22 16.13 1.15
C LYS A 159 -7.86 17.49 1.33
N SER A 160 -8.90 17.56 2.16
CA SER A 160 -9.57 18.81 2.54
C SER A 160 -9.00 19.32 3.86
N LEU A 161 -8.68 20.62 3.90
CA LEU A 161 -8.32 21.33 5.12
C LEU A 161 -9.55 22.09 5.61
N ILE A 162 -10.01 21.79 6.82
CA ILE A 162 -11.10 22.53 7.46
C ILE A 162 -10.48 23.70 8.22
N CYS A 163 -10.94 24.91 7.91
CA CYS A 163 -10.52 26.17 8.55
C CYS A 163 -11.69 26.69 9.40
N PRO A 164 -11.76 26.37 10.72
CA PRO A 164 -12.93 26.72 11.55
C PRO A 164 -13.15 28.22 11.75
N GLN A 165 -12.10 29.01 11.55
CA GLN A 165 -12.16 30.49 11.72
C GLN A 165 -12.42 31.25 10.40
N SER A 166 -12.67 30.53 9.31
CA SER A 166 -12.93 31.15 7.99
C SER A 166 -14.43 31.14 7.66
#